data_416adaa8a410baeaca33b7f86469be5e
#
_entry.id   416adaa8a410baeaca33b7f86469be5e
#
_cell.length_a   1.000
_cell.length_b   1.000
_cell.length_c   1.000
_cell.angle_alpha   90.00
_cell.angle_beta   90.00
_cell.angle_gamma   90.00
#
_symmetry.space_group_name_H-M   'P 1'
#
loop_
_entity.id
_entity.type
_entity.pdbx_description
1 polymer ?
#
loop_
_entity_poly.entity_id
_entity_poly.type
_entity_poly.pdbx_seq_one_letter_code
_entity_poly.pdbx_strand_id
1 'polypeptide(L)'
;MRTGAFVYPWDVVGDPAAPGLLADLGLAQLTLASAYHSTRALTPRHPGHRIVTAAYAAVLYPPDGDRWSGRALRPYPAGEWAPGDAYGEAAGALADAGLEVHSWVVLAHNSRLGAEHPGTSVVNAYGDRYPWAPCIARPEVRAYLVDLAAEAAVRPGAAGTELESCGWYGLAHLHAHDKTAGVALGEREQYLMSLCFCPSCKEGYGEEGVDPDELAAAVRGALEPVWSGSGGLAASALAAFEEPVLAWRVRTARTLQESAVAAVRAAAPPGFRVLLHADPHPHRCGADVGTDPAHVLAHADGVVTPAASVSPFAAQARPDTALVANLGVVTGMGGSPATLVEDAKRAASEGATELRLYHAGLASDPDLTSVREALRSLG
;
A
#
# COMPACT_ATOMS: atom_id res chain seq x y z
N MET A 1 15.17 -18.86 1.26
CA MET A 1 14.59 -17.59 0.77
C MET A 1 14.33 -16.70 1.98
N ARG A 2 14.75 -15.42 1.96
CA ARG A 2 14.52 -14.50 3.08
C ARG A 2 13.02 -14.31 3.30
N THR A 3 12.55 -14.44 4.53
CA THR A 3 11.13 -14.32 4.87
C THR A 3 10.92 -13.26 5.94
N GLY A 4 9.98 -12.36 5.67
CA GLY A 4 9.48 -11.37 6.62
C GLY A 4 7.98 -11.46 6.79
N ALA A 5 7.43 -10.71 7.76
CA ALA A 5 6.00 -10.62 7.98
C ALA A 5 5.57 -9.21 8.36
N PHE A 6 4.32 -8.86 8.07
CA PHE A 6 3.71 -7.61 8.50
C PHE A 6 3.23 -7.71 9.94
N VAL A 7 3.44 -6.62 10.69
CA VAL A 7 2.92 -6.43 12.05
C VAL A 7 2.56 -4.96 12.29
N TYR A 8 1.67 -4.73 13.23
CA TYR A 8 1.39 -3.41 13.76
C TYR A 8 2.11 -3.19 15.10
N PRO A 9 2.40 -1.94 15.50
CA PRO A 9 2.95 -1.67 16.83
C PRO A 9 2.12 -2.26 17.97
N TRP A 10 0.80 -2.21 17.88
CA TRP A 10 -0.12 -2.78 18.88
C TRP A 10 -0.17 -4.32 18.91
N ASP A 11 0.50 -5.01 18.01
CA ASP A 11 0.70 -6.47 18.09
C ASP A 11 1.87 -6.83 19.02
N VAL A 12 2.71 -5.84 19.36
CA VAL A 12 3.97 -5.99 20.10
C VAL A 12 3.94 -5.22 21.42
N VAL A 13 3.55 -3.94 21.38
CA VAL A 13 3.52 -3.06 22.57
C VAL A 13 2.53 -3.61 23.59
N GLY A 14 3.01 -3.85 24.81
CA GLY A 14 2.21 -4.43 25.90
C GLY A 14 2.12 -5.96 25.90
N ASP A 15 2.82 -6.63 24.97
CA ASP A 15 3.01 -8.09 24.96
C ASP A 15 4.50 -8.47 24.97
N PRO A 16 5.11 -8.72 26.15
CA PRO A 16 6.53 -9.05 26.25
C PRO A 16 6.89 -10.39 25.58
N ALA A 17 5.93 -11.25 25.28
CA ALA A 17 6.17 -12.54 24.61
C ALA A 17 6.17 -12.41 23.08
N ALA A 18 5.52 -11.39 22.52
CA ALA A 18 5.35 -11.24 21.07
C ALA A 18 6.68 -11.22 20.28
N PRO A 19 7.73 -10.46 20.68
CA PRO A 19 8.99 -10.44 19.92
C PRO A 19 9.65 -11.82 19.84
N GLY A 20 9.71 -12.54 20.96
CA GLY A 20 10.27 -13.90 21.00
C GLY A 20 9.48 -14.89 20.15
N LEU A 21 8.14 -14.84 20.23
CA LEU A 21 7.26 -15.68 19.41
C LEU A 21 7.48 -15.44 17.91
N LEU A 22 7.62 -14.17 17.50
CA LEU A 22 7.85 -13.81 16.10
C LEU A 22 9.24 -14.25 15.61
N ALA A 23 10.28 -14.15 16.46
CA ALA A 23 11.61 -14.67 16.16
C ALA A 23 11.60 -16.21 16.03
N ASP A 24 10.87 -16.91 16.89
CA ASP A 24 10.73 -18.36 16.88
C ASP A 24 9.98 -18.92 15.66
N LEU A 25 9.31 -18.06 14.87
CA LEU A 25 8.74 -18.47 13.58
C LEU A 25 9.80 -18.74 12.52
N GLY A 26 11.04 -18.25 12.70
CA GLY A 26 12.09 -18.30 11.71
C GLY A 26 12.05 -17.14 10.71
N LEU A 27 11.43 -16.03 11.07
CA LEU A 27 11.43 -14.81 10.29
C LEU A 27 12.78 -14.08 10.41
N ALA A 28 13.26 -13.54 9.31
CA ALA A 28 14.47 -12.69 9.29
C ALA A 28 14.15 -11.21 9.47
N GLN A 29 12.92 -10.80 9.16
CA GLN A 29 12.52 -9.40 9.09
C GLN A 29 11.05 -9.22 9.50
N LEU A 30 10.74 -8.07 10.09
CA LEU A 30 9.37 -7.61 10.26
C LEU A 30 9.15 -6.26 9.57
N THR A 31 8.03 -6.14 8.89
CA THR A 31 7.56 -4.91 8.27
C THR A 31 6.53 -4.30 9.21
N LEU A 32 6.98 -3.31 9.98
CA LEU A 32 6.25 -2.68 11.09
C LEU A 32 5.59 -1.39 10.62
N ALA A 33 4.28 -1.26 10.83
CA ALA A 33 3.54 -0.07 10.43
C ALA A 33 4.03 1.18 11.18
N SER A 34 4.48 2.20 10.45
CA SER A 34 4.86 3.52 10.95
C SER A 34 3.85 4.60 10.58
N ALA A 35 3.22 4.50 9.38
CA ALA A 35 2.09 5.31 8.96
C ALA A 35 1.04 4.38 8.33
N TYR A 36 -0.17 4.39 8.87
CA TYR A 36 -1.19 3.42 8.45
C TYR A 36 -2.58 4.05 8.36
N HIS A 37 -3.44 3.48 7.51
CA HIS A 37 -4.83 3.92 7.35
C HIS A 37 -5.73 3.47 8.52
N SER A 38 -6.98 3.93 8.52
CA SER A 38 -7.98 3.45 9.49
C SER A 38 -8.20 1.94 9.34
N THR A 39 -8.27 1.24 10.46
CA THR A 39 -8.52 -0.20 10.48
C THR A 39 -9.17 -0.65 11.77
N ARG A 40 -9.84 -1.80 11.71
CA ARG A 40 -10.29 -2.55 12.87
C ARG A 40 -9.61 -3.91 12.83
N ALA A 41 -8.62 -4.09 13.70
CA ALA A 41 -7.77 -5.26 13.75
C ALA A 41 -8.17 -6.20 14.89
N LEU A 42 -8.33 -7.49 14.60
CA LEU A 42 -8.41 -8.53 15.62
C LEU A 42 -6.99 -8.96 15.99
N THR A 43 -6.67 -8.90 17.28
CA THR A 43 -5.36 -9.29 17.83
C THR A 43 -5.53 -10.54 18.70
N PRO A 44 -5.57 -11.73 18.10
CA PRO A 44 -6.05 -12.96 18.78
C PRO A 44 -5.16 -13.40 19.94
N ARG A 45 -3.89 -13.01 19.95
CA ARG A 45 -2.91 -13.45 20.94
C ARG A 45 -2.57 -12.41 22.00
N HIS A 46 -2.80 -11.12 21.72
CA HIS A 46 -2.36 -10.06 22.61
C HIS A 46 -3.03 -10.14 24.01
N PRO A 47 -2.28 -10.11 25.12
CA PRO A 47 -2.85 -10.32 26.46
C PRO A 47 -3.77 -9.20 26.93
N GLY A 48 -3.54 -7.96 26.49
CA GLY A 48 -4.25 -6.77 26.97
C GLY A 48 -5.49 -6.39 26.17
N HIS A 49 -5.64 -6.83 24.92
CA HIS A 49 -6.77 -6.48 24.05
C HIS A 49 -7.04 -7.54 22.99
N ARG A 50 -8.23 -7.51 22.37
CA ARG A 50 -8.62 -8.39 21.27
C ARG A 50 -8.99 -7.63 19.99
N ILE A 51 -9.41 -6.38 20.13
CA ILE A 51 -9.78 -5.50 19.01
C ILE A 51 -9.07 -4.18 19.20
N VAL A 52 -8.37 -3.75 18.15
CA VAL A 52 -7.84 -2.39 18.01
C VAL A 52 -8.61 -1.67 16.92
N THR A 53 -9.08 -0.47 17.21
CA THR A 53 -9.76 0.40 16.25
C THR A 53 -8.92 1.65 16.03
N ALA A 54 -8.16 1.65 14.95
CA ALA A 54 -7.50 2.84 14.42
C ALA A 54 -8.56 3.66 13.66
N ALA A 55 -9.02 4.73 14.27
CA ALA A 55 -10.20 5.47 13.80
C ALA A 55 -9.93 6.24 12.48
N TYR A 56 -8.68 6.59 12.20
CA TYR A 56 -8.25 7.35 11.01
C TYR A 56 -6.80 7.02 10.64
N ALA A 57 -6.40 7.40 9.44
CA ALA A 57 -5.01 7.26 8.99
C ALA A 57 -4.10 8.14 9.83
N ALA A 58 -3.06 7.56 10.42
CA ALA A 58 -2.18 8.20 11.39
C ALA A 58 -0.73 7.74 11.26
N VAL A 59 0.20 8.55 11.75
CA VAL A 59 1.56 8.12 12.07
C VAL A 59 1.56 7.53 13.48
N LEU A 60 2.29 6.44 13.68
CA LEU A 60 2.32 5.65 14.92
C LEU A 60 3.55 5.98 15.78
N TYR A 61 4.02 7.20 15.62
CA TYR A 61 5.14 7.84 16.32
C TYR A 61 4.84 9.35 16.44
N PRO A 62 5.52 10.10 17.31
CA PRO A 62 5.38 11.56 17.37
C PRO A 62 5.92 12.21 16.10
N PRO A 63 5.08 12.91 15.29
CA PRO A 63 5.54 13.59 14.08
C PRO A 63 6.46 14.76 14.42
N ASP A 64 7.42 15.04 13.55
CA ASP A 64 8.37 16.14 13.70
C ASP A 64 7.67 17.51 13.49
N GLY A 65 7.50 18.26 14.59
CA GLY A 65 6.82 19.54 14.56
C GLY A 65 7.48 20.58 13.67
N ASP A 66 8.80 20.56 13.53
CA ASP A 66 9.54 21.53 12.69
C ASP A 66 9.31 21.22 11.20
N ARG A 67 9.36 19.94 10.82
CA ARG A 67 9.08 19.49 9.44
C ARG A 67 7.69 19.93 8.98
N TRP A 68 6.71 19.84 9.85
CA TRP A 68 5.30 20.10 9.52
C TRP A 68 4.85 21.53 9.84
N SER A 69 5.75 22.37 10.38
CA SER A 69 5.46 23.78 10.67
C SER A 69 5.11 24.55 9.40
N GLY A 70 3.97 25.26 9.42
CA GLY A 70 3.48 26.02 8.28
C GLY A 70 2.93 25.21 7.10
N ARG A 71 2.92 23.87 7.17
CA ARG A 71 2.32 23.01 6.16
C ARG A 71 0.80 22.96 6.30
N ALA A 72 0.08 23.14 5.19
CA ALA A 72 -1.39 23.01 5.16
C ALA A 72 -1.83 21.55 5.36
N LEU A 73 -1.13 20.62 4.74
CA LEU A 73 -1.34 19.18 4.92
C LEU A 73 -0.23 18.61 5.82
N ARG A 74 -0.62 17.84 6.82
CA ARG A 74 0.27 17.24 7.80
C ARG A 74 -0.27 15.90 8.27
N PRO A 75 0.57 14.97 8.76
CA PRO A 75 0.11 13.70 9.30
C PRO A 75 -0.65 13.91 10.60
N TYR A 76 -1.58 13.00 10.86
CA TYR A 76 -2.30 12.94 12.13
C TYR A 76 -1.55 12.01 13.07
N PRO A 77 -1.27 12.42 14.31
CA PRO A 77 -0.79 11.48 15.32
C PRO A 77 -1.88 10.46 15.64
N ALA A 78 -1.47 9.25 16.02
CA ALA A 78 -2.39 8.24 16.48
C ALA A 78 -3.12 8.67 17.76
N GLY A 79 -4.31 8.11 17.99
CA GLY A 79 -5.03 8.22 19.25
C GLY A 79 -4.59 7.16 20.26
N GLU A 80 -5.51 6.86 21.22
CA GLU A 80 -5.29 5.89 22.29
C GLU A 80 -4.93 4.46 21.81
N TRP A 81 -5.15 4.14 20.54
CA TRP A 81 -4.81 2.83 19.96
C TRP A 81 -3.31 2.62 19.71
N ALA A 82 -2.51 3.70 19.66
CA ALA A 82 -1.06 3.66 19.54
C ALA A 82 -0.49 4.95 20.17
N PRO A 83 -0.51 5.06 21.51
CA PRO A 83 -0.08 6.28 22.21
C PRO A 83 1.43 6.46 22.19
N GLY A 84 1.89 7.71 22.26
CA GLY A 84 3.31 8.03 22.34
C GLY A 84 4.09 7.63 21.09
N ASP A 85 5.23 6.98 21.27
CA ASP A 85 6.06 6.41 20.20
C ASP A 85 5.89 4.88 20.13
N ALA A 86 4.67 4.44 19.81
CA ALA A 86 4.37 3.02 19.72
C ALA A 86 5.23 2.30 18.66
N TYR A 87 5.59 3.00 17.57
CA TYR A 87 6.52 2.45 16.58
C TYR A 87 7.90 2.21 17.19
N GLY A 88 8.49 3.21 17.85
CA GLY A 88 9.83 3.11 18.43
C GLY A 88 9.91 2.04 19.51
N GLU A 89 8.88 1.93 20.37
CA GLU A 89 8.79 0.87 21.39
C GLU A 89 8.76 -0.52 20.76
N ALA A 90 7.89 -0.73 19.76
CA ALA A 90 7.79 -2.01 19.07
C ALA A 90 9.07 -2.35 18.30
N ALA A 91 9.64 -1.37 17.56
CA ALA A 91 10.87 -1.58 16.79
C ALA A 91 12.05 -1.97 17.68
N GLY A 92 12.20 -1.32 18.86
CA GLY A 92 13.22 -1.66 19.84
C GLY A 92 13.06 -3.10 20.35
N ALA A 93 11.85 -3.48 20.76
CA ALA A 93 11.58 -4.83 21.27
C ALA A 93 11.83 -5.93 20.21
N LEU A 94 11.51 -5.66 18.94
CA LEU A 94 11.75 -6.58 17.84
C LEU A 94 13.25 -6.71 17.51
N ALA A 95 13.98 -5.59 17.51
CA ALA A 95 15.42 -5.58 17.31
C ALA A 95 16.18 -6.33 18.44
N ASP A 96 15.76 -6.15 19.68
CA ASP A 96 16.32 -6.88 20.85
C ASP A 96 16.08 -8.40 20.74
N ALA A 97 15.03 -8.83 20.04
CA ALA A 97 14.78 -10.25 19.72
C ALA A 97 15.55 -10.75 18.48
N GLY A 98 16.42 -9.91 17.89
CA GLY A 98 17.27 -10.28 16.75
C GLY A 98 16.59 -10.17 15.38
N LEU A 99 15.44 -9.50 15.28
CA LEU A 99 14.70 -9.32 14.05
C LEU A 99 15.09 -7.99 13.38
N GLU A 100 15.32 -8.00 12.08
CA GLU A 100 15.45 -6.77 11.31
C GLU A 100 14.08 -6.10 11.14
N VAL A 101 14.01 -4.80 11.30
CA VAL A 101 12.77 -4.03 11.18
C VAL A 101 12.80 -3.15 9.94
N HIS A 102 11.78 -3.26 9.10
CA HIS A 102 11.47 -2.29 8.05
C HIS A 102 10.21 -1.52 8.44
N SER A 103 10.18 -0.22 8.14
CA SER A 103 8.97 0.57 8.32
C SER A 103 7.95 0.26 7.21
N TRP A 104 6.68 0.23 7.56
CA TRP A 104 5.57 0.11 6.60
C TRP A 104 4.82 1.43 6.54
N VAL A 105 4.83 2.06 5.36
CA VAL A 105 4.28 3.40 5.15
C VAL A 105 3.18 3.36 4.11
N VAL A 106 1.94 3.57 4.53
CA VAL A 106 0.80 3.75 3.63
C VAL A 106 0.64 5.23 3.29
N LEU A 107 0.71 5.58 2.01
CA LEU A 107 0.77 6.96 1.53
C LEU A 107 -0.60 7.50 1.07
N ALA A 108 -1.03 7.19 -0.15
CA ALA A 108 -2.20 7.83 -0.76
C ALA A 108 -3.53 7.21 -0.34
N HIS A 109 -3.71 6.94 0.96
CA HIS A 109 -4.94 6.41 1.53
C HIS A 109 -5.24 7.05 2.89
N ASN A 110 -6.10 8.10 2.93
CA ASN A 110 -6.36 8.85 4.15
C ASN A 110 -7.74 9.52 4.13
N SER A 111 -8.74 8.84 4.69
CA SER A 111 -10.13 9.35 4.72
C SER A 111 -10.28 10.63 5.53
N ARG A 112 -9.51 10.79 6.62
CA ARG A 112 -9.57 12.00 7.45
C ARG A 112 -9.02 13.21 6.70
N LEU A 113 -7.91 13.05 5.97
CA LEU A 113 -7.35 14.12 5.14
C LEU A 113 -8.37 14.61 4.11
N GLY A 114 -9.03 13.67 3.41
CA GLY A 114 -10.05 14.04 2.42
C GLY A 114 -11.30 14.66 3.03
N ALA A 115 -11.68 14.30 4.26
CA ALA A 115 -12.80 14.91 4.96
C ALA A 115 -12.48 16.35 5.41
N GLU A 116 -11.29 16.58 5.99
CA GLU A 116 -10.85 17.91 6.44
C GLU A 116 -10.41 18.82 5.29
N HIS A 117 -9.88 18.23 4.20
CA HIS A 117 -9.41 18.93 3.00
C HIS A 117 -10.04 18.35 1.71
N PRO A 118 -11.34 18.54 1.47
CA PRO A 118 -12.06 17.90 0.35
C PRO A 118 -11.44 18.17 -1.04
N GLY A 119 -10.75 19.31 -1.19
CA GLY A 119 -10.01 19.65 -2.40
C GLY A 119 -8.89 18.67 -2.77
N THR A 120 -8.38 17.88 -1.83
CA THR A 120 -7.29 16.92 -2.07
C THR A 120 -7.75 15.60 -2.70
N SER A 121 -9.05 15.32 -2.67
CA SER A 121 -9.62 14.00 -3.03
C SER A 121 -9.74 13.79 -4.53
N VAL A 122 -9.70 12.52 -4.95
CA VAL A 122 -10.12 12.08 -6.28
C VAL A 122 -11.59 12.46 -6.51
N VAL A 123 -11.91 12.90 -7.73
CA VAL A 123 -13.27 13.23 -8.19
C VAL A 123 -13.54 12.41 -9.44
N ASN A 124 -14.52 11.52 -9.43
CA ASN A 124 -14.82 10.65 -10.56
C ASN A 124 -15.53 11.39 -11.71
N ALA A 125 -15.86 10.67 -12.80
CA ALA A 125 -16.52 11.24 -13.99
C ALA A 125 -17.96 11.74 -13.74
N TYR A 126 -18.59 11.35 -12.62
CA TYR A 126 -19.90 11.80 -12.18
C TYR A 126 -19.84 12.98 -11.21
N GLY A 127 -18.64 13.37 -10.76
CA GLY A 127 -18.43 14.46 -9.79
C GLY A 127 -18.37 13.98 -8.33
N ASP A 128 -18.48 12.68 -8.06
CA ASP A 128 -18.40 12.13 -6.71
C ASP A 128 -16.95 12.19 -6.20
N ARG A 129 -16.79 12.55 -4.94
CA ARG A 129 -15.48 12.60 -4.27
C ARG A 129 -15.22 11.34 -3.49
N TYR A 130 -13.95 10.93 -3.50
CA TYR A 130 -13.42 9.81 -2.71
C TYR A 130 -12.55 10.35 -1.58
N PRO A 131 -13.10 10.65 -0.40
CA PRO A 131 -12.31 11.22 0.70
C PRO A 131 -11.12 10.36 1.11
N TRP A 132 -11.21 9.04 0.93
CA TRP A 132 -10.14 8.09 1.25
C TRP A 132 -8.97 8.10 0.26
N ALA A 133 -9.14 8.69 -0.92
CA ALA A 133 -8.18 8.66 -2.03
C ALA A 133 -7.65 10.07 -2.35
N PRO A 134 -6.55 10.52 -1.73
CA PRO A 134 -5.87 11.74 -2.12
C PRO A 134 -5.39 11.68 -3.58
N CYS A 135 -5.64 12.73 -4.35
CA CYS A 135 -5.24 12.80 -5.76
C CYS A 135 -3.76 13.19 -5.88
N ILE A 136 -2.93 12.27 -6.33
CA ILE A 136 -1.49 12.46 -6.46
C ILE A 136 -1.06 13.41 -7.58
N ALA A 137 -1.97 13.81 -8.46
CA ALA A 137 -1.71 14.85 -9.46
C ALA A 137 -1.63 16.26 -8.83
N ARG A 138 -2.23 16.44 -7.65
CA ARG A 138 -2.21 17.74 -6.96
C ARG A 138 -0.84 17.98 -6.33
N PRO A 139 -0.19 19.13 -6.62
CA PRO A 139 1.15 19.43 -6.11
C PRO A 139 1.24 19.40 -4.57
N GLU A 140 0.23 19.96 -3.88
CA GLU A 140 0.18 19.98 -2.41
C GLU A 140 0.03 18.58 -1.79
N VAL A 141 -0.74 17.69 -2.44
CA VAL A 141 -0.87 16.29 -2.03
C VAL A 141 0.45 15.56 -2.24
N ARG A 142 1.06 15.73 -3.41
CA ARG A 142 2.34 15.10 -3.72
C ARG A 142 3.45 15.55 -2.77
N ALA A 143 3.53 16.84 -2.46
CA ALA A 143 4.49 17.35 -1.49
C ALA A 143 4.27 16.74 -0.09
N TYR A 144 3.01 16.66 0.35
CA TYR A 144 2.66 16.00 1.62
C TYR A 144 3.10 14.53 1.65
N LEU A 145 2.80 13.77 0.59
CA LEU A 145 3.14 12.33 0.52
C LEU A 145 4.66 12.10 0.49
N VAL A 146 5.41 12.95 -0.18
CA VAL A 146 6.89 12.90 -0.23
C VAL A 146 7.49 13.20 1.16
N ASP A 147 7.01 14.25 1.83
CA ASP A 147 7.46 14.58 3.19
C ASP A 147 7.09 13.46 4.19
N LEU A 148 5.88 12.88 4.06
CA LEU A 148 5.45 11.75 4.88
C LEU A 148 6.30 10.50 4.64
N ALA A 149 6.61 10.18 3.37
CA ALA A 149 7.47 9.06 3.04
C ALA A 149 8.84 9.21 3.71
N ALA A 150 9.48 10.38 3.59
CA ALA A 150 10.80 10.63 4.17
C ALA A 150 10.80 10.50 5.71
N GLU A 151 9.76 11.01 6.37
CA GLU A 151 9.68 10.95 7.84
C GLU A 151 9.30 9.56 8.35
N ALA A 152 8.22 8.98 7.80
CA ALA A 152 7.68 7.72 8.30
C ALA A 152 8.55 6.50 7.93
N ALA A 153 9.32 6.58 6.84
CA ALA A 153 10.23 5.52 6.44
C ALA A 153 11.47 5.46 7.34
N VAL A 154 12.10 6.60 7.58
CA VAL A 154 13.39 6.66 8.27
C VAL A 154 13.18 6.86 9.78
N ARG A 155 12.73 5.78 10.43
CA ARG A 155 12.52 5.76 11.88
C ARG A 155 13.69 5.11 12.61
N PRO A 156 13.94 5.48 13.88
CA PRO A 156 14.92 4.78 14.71
C PRO A 156 14.65 3.26 14.71
N GLY A 157 15.70 2.47 14.49
CA GLY A 157 15.61 1.01 14.44
C GLY A 157 15.22 0.43 13.08
N ALA A 158 14.79 1.23 12.10
CA ALA A 158 14.49 0.75 10.75
C ALA A 158 15.77 0.57 9.91
N ALA A 159 15.91 -0.61 9.29
CA ALA A 159 16.96 -0.93 8.31
C ALA A 159 16.49 -0.73 6.86
N GLY A 160 15.20 -0.50 6.67
CA GLY A 160 14.58 -0.28 5.37
C GLY A 160 13.13 0.13 5.50
N THR A 161 12.46 0.29 4.36
CA THR A 161 11.05 0.66 4.28
C THR A 161 10.33 -0.05 3.15
N GLU A 162 9.03 -0.24 3.33
CA GLU A 162 8.08 -0.68 2.30
C GLU A 162 7.00 0.39 2.15
N LEU A 163 6.99 1.07 0.98
CA LEU A 163 6.05 2.15 0.68
C LEU A 163 4.84 1.58 -0.05
N GLU A 164 3.68 1.62 0.59
CA GLU A 164 2.40 1.19 0.06
C GLU A 164 1.56 2.37 -0.41
N SER A 165 0.68 2.16 -1.38
CA SER A 165 -0.16 3.22 -1.96
C SER A 165 0.66 4.42 -2.47
N CYS A 166 1.85 4.16 -3.02
CA CYS A 166 2.73 5.18 -3.60
C CYS A 166 2.34 5.46 -5.06
N GLY A 167 1.08 5.84 -5.29
CA GLY A 167 0.51 6.04 -6.61
C GLY A 167 -0.96 6.37 -6.56
N TRP A 168 -1.68 6.03 -7.64
CA TRP A 168 -3.12 6.27 -7.72
C TRP A 168 -3.90 5.33 -6.81
N TYR A 169 -4.73 5.89 -5.97
CA TYR A 169 -5.81 5.18 -5.29
C TYR A 169 -7.14 5.51 -6.01
N GLY A 170 -8.24 4.85 -5.69
CA GLY A 170 -9.49 5.12 -6.39
C GLY A 170 -10.70 4.50 -5.68
N LEU A 171 -11.62 3.94 -6.47
CA LEU A 171 -12.84 3.32 -5.95
C LEU A 171 -12.55 2.12 -5.05
N ALA A 172 -11.50 1.36 -5.34
CA ALA A 172 -11.13 0.18 -4.58
C ALA A 172 -10.72 0.56 -3.16
N HIS A 173 -11.68 0.54 -2.27
CA HIS A 173 -11.53 0.76 -0.84
C HIS A 173 -12.48 -0.21 -0.14
N LEU A 174 -11.93 -1.04 0.73
CA LEU A 174 -12.72 -1.99 1.50
C LEU A 174 -12.95 -1.43 2.90
N HIS A 175 -14.20 -1.07 3.19
CA HIS A 175 -14.64 -0.69 4.51
C HIS A 175 -15.77 -1.62 4.97
N ALA A 176 -15.82 -1.94 6.26
CA ALA A 176 -16.75 -2.93 6.81
C ALA A 176 -18.24 -2.68 6.51
N HIS A 177 -18.59 -1.47 6.13
CA HIS A 177 -19.97 -1.05 5.83
C HIS A 177 -20.18 -0.57 4.38
N ASP A 178 -19.20 -0.80 3.48
CA ASP A 178 -19.35 -0.41 2.08
C ASP A 178 -20.50 -1.17 1.41
N LYS A 179 -21.26 -0.46 0.61
CA LYS A 179 -22.42 -0.96 -0.15
C LYS A 179 -22.18 -0.74 -1.65
N THR A 180 -20.97 -1.04 -2.13
CA THR A 180 -20.51 -0.79 -3.50
C THR A 180 -20.81 -1.94 -4.47
N ALA A 181 -21.39 -3.05 -3.99
CA ALA A 181 -21.68 -4.24 -4.78
C ALA A 181 -23.12 -4.31 -5.31
N GLY A 182 -23.81 -3.18 -5.45
CA GLY A 182 -25.13 -3.13 -6.06
C GLY A 182 -25.12 -3.50 -7.53
N VAL A 183 -23.98 -3.30 -8.20
CA VAL A 183 -23.65 -3.78 -9.54
C VAL A 183 -22.26 -4.41 -9.48
N ALA A 184 -22.06 -5.53 -10.17
CA ALA A 184 -20.76 -6.16 -10.26
C ALA A 184 -19.84 -5.32 -11.16
N LEU A 185 -18.79 -4.76 -10.58
CA LEU A 185 -17.76 -4.00 -11.29
C LEU A 185 -16.52 -4.86 -11.46
N GLY A 186 -16.11 -5.11 -12.70
CA GLY A 186 -14.83 -5.69 -13.04
C GLY A 186 -13.66 -4.69 -12.87
N GLU A 187 -12.44 -5.11 -13.17
CA GLU A 187 -11.25 -4.26 -13.04
C GLU A 187 -11.33 -2.99 -13.91
N ARG A 188 -11.86 -3.10 -15.12
CA ARG A 188 -11.98 -1.97 -16.05
C ARG A 188 -13.01 -0.95 -15.56
N GLU A 189 -14.16 -1.39 -15.09
CA GLU A 189 -15.19 -0.53 -14.51
C GLU A 189 -14.67 0.19 -13.25
N GLN A 190 -14.00 -0.54 -12.37
CA GLN A 190 -13.36 0.05 -11.19
C GLN A 190 -12.30 1.08 -11.57
N TYR A 191 -11.48 0.79 -12.58
CA TYR A 191 -10.50 1.73 -13.11
C TYR A 191 -11.15 3.00 -13.64
N LEU A 192 -12.21 2.89 -14.45
CA LEU A 192 -12.93 4.06 -14.99
C LEU A 192 -13.57 4.90 -13.88
N MET A 193 -14.13 4.25 -12.87
CA MET A 193 -14.64 4.93 -11.67
C MET A 193 -13.54 5.57 -10.83
N SER A 194 -12.29 5.18 -11.03
CA SER A 194 -11.12 5.70 -10.31
C SER A 194 -10.36 6.78 -11.08
N LEU A 195 -10.76 7.11 -12.31
CA LEU A 195 -10.21 8.25 -13.04
C LEU A 195 -10.58 9.55 -12.33
N CYS A 196 -9.59 10.41 -12.11
CA CYS A 196 -9.79 11.66 -11.40
C CYS A 196 -10.04 12.83 -12.39
N PHE A 197 -11.05 13.62 -12.11
CA PHE A 197 -11.43 14.83 -12.87
C PHE A 197 -11.30 16.11 -12.01
N CYS A 198 -10.41 16.11 -11.00
CA CYS A 198 -10.06 17.34 -10.31
C CYS A 198 -9.33 18.32 -11.25
N PRO A 199 -9.20 19.63 -10.91
CA PRO A 199 -8.56 20.61 -11.80
C PRO A 199 -7.20 20.18 -12.32
N SER A 200 -6.30 19.65 -11.46
CA SER A 200 -4.97 19.19 -11.89
C SER A 200 -5.01 18.01 -12.87
N CYS A 201 -5.98 17.07 -12.72
CA CYS A 201 -6.14 15.98 -13.66
C CYS A 201 -6.75 16.45 -14.99
N LYS A 202 -7.71 17.37 -14.95
CA LYS A 202 -8.26 17.98 -16.18
C LYS A 202 -7.18 18.71 -16.98
N GLU A 203 -6.32 19.47 -16.31
CA GLU A 203 -5.17 20.13 -16.93
C GLU A 203 -4.23 19.09 -17.56
N GLY A 204 -3.87 18.04 -16.82
CA GLY A 204 -2.99 16.99 -17.30
C GLY A 204 -3.56 16.17 -18.47
N TYR A 205 -4.87 15.95 -18.53
CA TYR A 205 -5.50 15.36 -19.73
C TYR A 205 -5.40 16.31 -20.93
N GLY A 206 -5.58 17.62 -20.71
CA GLY A 206 -5.37 18.63 -21.75
C GLY A 206 -3.94 18.65 -22.32
N GLU A 207 -2.92 18.45 -21.47
CA GLU A 207 -1.52 18.31 -21.91
C GLU A 207 -1.29 17.10 -22.83
N GLU A 208 -2.08 16.01 -22.63
CA GLU A 208 -2.07 14.82 -23.50
C GLU A 208 -3.01 14.98 -24.73
N GLY A 209 -3.58 16.17 -24.95
CA GLY A 209 -4.46 16.42 -26.07
C GLY A 209 -5.90 15.87 -25.89
N VAL A 210 -6.29 15.55 -24.66
CA VAL A 210 -7.64 15.03 -24.34
C VAL A 210 -8.49 16.14 -23.73
N ASP A 211 -9.67 16.37 -24.33
CA ASP A 211 -10.69 17.20 -23.68
C ASP A 211 -11.26 16.45 -22.46
N PRO A 212 -11.13 17.01 -21.25
CA PRO A 212 -11.53 16.31 -20.03
C PRO A 212 -13.06 16.14 -19.90
N ASP A 213 -13.86 16.99 -20.52
CA ASP A 213 -15.31 16.90 -20.46
C ASP A 213 -15.82 15.87 -21.47
N GLU A 214 -15.20 15.75 -22.65
CA GLU A 214 -15.41 14.64 -23.58
C GLU A 214 -15.02 13.29 -22.98
N LEU A 215 -13.86 13.23 -22.33
CA LEU A 215 -13.42 12.03 -21.60
C LEU A 215 -14.44 11.63 -20.51
N ALA A 216 -14.89 12.58 -19.69
CA ALA A 216 -15.88 12.30 -18.66
C ALA A 216 -17.21 11.80 -19.25
N ALA A 217 -17.65 12.36 -20.39
CA ALA A 217 -18.83 11.91 -21.10
C ALA A 217 -18.64 10.49 -21.66
N ALA A 218 -17.48 10.19 -22.25
CA ALA A 218 -17.14 8.87 -22.76
C ALA A 218 -17.11 7.81 -21.64
N VAL A 219 -16.54 8.13 -20.48
CA VAL A 219 -16.52 7.24 -19.30
C VAL A 219 -17.94 6.95 -18.83
N ARG A 220 -18.79 7.96 -18.67
CA ARG A 220 -20.19 7.76 -18.28
C ARG A 220 -20.95 6.93 -19.30
N GLY A 221 -20.80 7.22 -20.61
CA GLY A 221 -21.42 6.45 -21.68
C GLY A 221 -20.97 5.00 -21.72
N ALA A 222 -19.69 4.73 -21.48
CA ALA A 222 -19.14 3.39 -21.43
C ALA A 222 -19.70 2.56 -20.25
N LEU A 223 -19.99 3.20 -19.11
CA LEU A 223 -20.53 2.56 -17.91
C LEU A 223 -22.07 2.44 -17.91
N GLU A 224 -22.79 3.15 -18.75
CA GLU A 224 -24.25 3.16 -18.76
C GLU A 224 -24.89 1.77 -18.93
N PRO A 225 -24.39 0.88 -19.83
CA PRO A 225 -24.94 -0.46 -19.93
C PRO A 225 -24.74 -1.31 -18.67
N VAL A 226 -23.67 -1.04 -17.93
CA VAL A 226 -23.37 -1.72 -16.65
C VAL A 226 -24.39 -1.29 -15.58
N TRP A 227 -24.66 0.00 -15.49
CA TRP A 227 -25.62 0.54 -14.52
C TRP A 227 -27.06 0.09 -14.78
N SER A 228 -27.47 0.09 -16.04
CA SER A 228 -28.81 -0.31 -16.45
C SER A 228 -29.02 -1.84 -16.48
N GLY A 229 -27.94 -2.63 -16.34
CA GLY A 229 -28.00 -4.08 -16.48
C GLY A 229 -28.29 -4.54 -17.89
N SER A 230 -28.18 -3.66 -18.90
CA SER A 230 -28.46 -3.99 -20.31
C SER A 230 -27.28 -4.63 -21.04
N GLY A 231 -26.09 -4.64 -20.43
CA GLY A 231 -24.87 -5.21 -21.01
C GLY A 231 -23.63 -4.97 -20.16
N GLY A 232 -22.47 -5.36 -20.68
CA GLY A 232 -21.16 -5.03 -20.11
C GLY A 232 -20.67 -3.65 -20.58
N LEU A 233 -19.44 -3.32 -20.18
CA LEU A 233 -18.77 -2.06 -20.53
C LEU A 233 -18.75 -1.80 -22.04
N ALA A 234 -19.24 -0.63 -22.47
CA ALA A 234 -19.19 -0.19 -23.87
C ALA A 234 -17.78 0.40 -24.20
N ALA A 235 -16.77 -0.45 -24.22
CA ALA A 235 -15.37 -0.06 -24.29
C ALA A 235 -14.98 0.72 -25.58
N SER A 236 -15.70 0.55 -26.68
CA SER A 236 -15.39 1.23 -27.95
C SER A 236 -15.43 2.76 -27.86
N ALA A 237 -16.24 3.31 -26.97
CA ALA A 237 -16.32 4.77 -26.72
C ALA A 237 -15.04 5.34 -26.09
N LEU A 238 -14.17 4.48 -25.53
CA LEU A 238 -12.97 4.89 -24.81
C LEU A 238 -11.69 4.77 -25.65
N ALA A 239 -11.75 4.13 -26.82
CA ALA A 239 -10.56 3.76 -27.59
C ALA A 239 -9.62 4.93 -27.90
N ALA A 240 -10.17 6.12 -28.17
CA ALA A 240 -9.37 7.34 -28.44
C ALA A 240 -8.70 7.92 -27.18
N PHE A 241 -9.17 7.56 -26.00
CA PHE A 241 -8.72 8.12 -24.72
C PHE A 241 -7.77 7.21 -23.96
N GLU A 242 -7.73 5.90 -24.26
CA GLU A 242 -7.00 4.92 -23.46
C GLU A 242 -5.52 5.24 -23.33
N GLU A 243 -4.83 5.44 -24.46
CA GLU A 243 -3.38 5.68 -24.48
C GLU A 243 -3.01 7.02 -23.79
N PRO A 244 -3.59 8.17 -24.15
CA PRO A 244 -3.19 9.43 -23.53
C PRO A 244 -3.56 9.51 -22.04
N VAL A 245 -4.71 8.98 -21.62
CA VAL A 245 -5.10 8.92 -20.20
C VAL A 245 -4.14 8.05 -19.41
N LEU A 246 -3.75 6.89 -19.94
CA LEU A 246 -2.78 6.02 -19.30
C LEU A 246 -1.40 6.68 -19.24
N ALA A 247 -0.95 7.36 -20.29
CA ALA A 247 0.31 8.10 -20.32
C ALA A 247 0.37 9.15 -19.21
N TRP A 248 -0.68 9.94 -19.04
CA TRP A 248 -0.81 10.89 -17.93
C TRP A 248 -0.71 10.22 -16.57
N ARG A 249 -1.47 9.16 -16.35
CA ARG A 249 -1.48 8.43 -15.07
C ARG A 249 -0.11 7.83 -14.74
N VAL A 250 0.53 7.21 -15.71
CA VAL A 250 1.87 6.62 -15.54
C VAL A 250 2.89 7.73 -15.22
N ARG A 251 2.91 8.83 -15.98
CA ARG A 251 3.82 9.95 -15.72
C ARG A 251 3.64 10.52 -14.31
N THR A 252 2.40 10.72 -13.89
CA THR A 252 2.08 11.27 -12.56
C THR A 252 2.49 10.32 -11.43
N ALA A 253 2.22 9.01 -11.58
CA ALA A 253 2.63 8.00 -10.60
C ALA A 253 4.16 7.92 -10.48
N ARG A 254 4.88 7.90 -11.63
CA ARG A 254 6.36 7.93 -11.66
C ARG A 254 6.92 9.14 -10.92
N THR A 255 6.35 10.34 -11.14
CA THR A 255 6.80 11.56 -10.47
C THR A 255 6.69 11.44 -8.94
N LEU A 256 5.61 10.85 -8.42
CA LEU A 256 5.47 10.61 -6.98
C LEU A 256 6.48 9.56 -6.49
N GLN A 257 6.60 8.44 -7.19
CA GLN A 257 7.48 7.32 -6.81
C GLN A 257 8.95 7.75 -6.76
N GLU A 258 9.43 8.43 -7.80
CA GLU A 258 10.79 9.00 -7.85
C GLU A 258 11.04 9.96 -6.70
N SER A 259 10.11 10.91 -6.50
CA SER A 259 10.25 11.94 -5.46
C SER A 259 10.23 11.32 -4.05
N ALA A 260 9.35 10.36 -3.80
CA ALA A 260 9.26 9.68 -2.51
C ALA A 260 10.52 8.86 -2.21
N VAL A 261 10.98 8.05 -3.18
CA VAL A 261 12.21 7.26 -3.02
C VAL A 261 13.42 8.16 -2.82
N ALA A 262 13.55 9.24 -3.61
CA ALA A 262 14.65 10.20 -3.47
C ALA A 262 14.64 10.89 -2.09
N ALA A 263 13.47 11.28 -1.60
CA ALA A 263 13.32 11.90 -0.28
C ALA A 263 13.67 10.94 0.88
N VAL A 264 13.24 9.68 0.78
CA VAL A 264 13.65 8.64 1.74
C VAL A 264 15.16 8.44 1.72
N ARG A 265 15.76 8.28 0.53
CA ARG A 265 17.23 8.09 0.40
C ARG A 265 18.04 9.27 0.94
N ALA A 266 17.54 10.51 0.77
CA ALA A 266 18.18 11.70 1.29
C ALA A 266 18.16 11.77 2.83
N ALA A 267 17.17 11.16 3.47
CA ALA A 267 17.02 11.13 4.93
C ALA A 267 17.65 9.87 5.57
N ALA A 268 17.82 8.80 4.80
CA ALA A 268 18.22 7.50 5.30
C ALA A 268 19.74 7.34 5.47
N PRO A 269 20.19 6.48 6.40
CA PRO A 269 21.60 6.09 6.48
C PRO A 269 22.01 5.22 5.28
N PRO A 270 23.32 5.10 5.00
CA PRO A 270 23.82 4.20 3.95
C PRO A 270 23.35 2.75 4.17
N GLY A 271 22.95 2.07 3.08
CA GLY A 271 22.48 0.69 3.13
C GLY A 271 21.01 0.53 3.49
N PHE A 272 20.28 1.62 3.75
CA PHE A 272 18.83 1.57 3.99
C PHE A 272 18.08 1.11 2.73
N ARG A 273 17.27 0.06 2.87
CA ARG A 273 16.52 -0.52 1.74
C ARG A 273 15.19 0.19 1.53
N VAL A 274 14.86 0.48 0.27
CA VAL A 274 13.58 1.10 -0.12
C VAL A 274 12.86 0.19 -1.10
N LEU A 275 11.74 -0.38 -0.68
CA LEU A 275 10.87 -1.21 -1.50
C LEU A 275 9.54 -0.49 -1.74
N LEU A 276 8.93 -0.74 -2.90
CA LEU A 276 7.60 -0.25 -3.24
C LEU A 276 6.62 -1.41 -3.33
N HIS A 277 5.42 -1.27 -2.74
CA HIS A 277 4.31 -2.13 -3.10
C HIS A 277 3.85 -1.79 -4.50
N ALA A 278 3.79 -2.77 -5.39
CA ALA A 278 3.52 -2.55 -6.80
C ALA A 278 2.82 -3.75 -7.45
N ASP A 279 1.93 -3.46 -8.40
CA ASP A 279 1.32 -4.44 -9.29
C ASP A 279 1.54 -3.95 -10.74
N PRO A 280 1.97 -4.80 -11.67
CA PRO A 280 2.32 -4.40 -13.04
C PRO A 280 1.08 -4.08 -13.90
N HIS A 281 -0.12 -4.41 -13.44
CA HIS A 281 -1.34 -4.19 -14.24
C HIS A 281 -1.75 -2.71 -14.23
N PRO A 282 -1.74 -2.03 -15.40
CA PRO A 282 -1.87 -0.58 -15.47
C PRO A 282 -3.26 -0.06 -15.04
N HIS A 283 -4.26 -0.93 -15.02
CA HIS A 283 -5.62 -0.59 -14.63
C HIS A 283 -5.94 -0.96 -13.18
N ARG A 284 -4.98 -1.51 -12.44
CA ARG A 284 -5.15 -1.85 -11.03
C ARG A 284 -5.40 -0.59 -10.19
N CYS A 285 -6.31 -0.69 -9.24
CA CYS A 285 -6.63 0.32 -8.24
C CYS A 285 -6.36 -0.22 -6.84
N GLY A 286 -6.11 0.66 -5.86
CA GLY A 286 -5.91 0.28 -4.47
C GLY A 286 -4.45 0.36 -4.01
N ALA A 287 -4.09 -0.47 -3.04
CA ALA A 287 -2.81 -0.42 -2.34
C ALA A 287 -1.59 -0.70 -3.23
N ASP A 288 -1.70 -1.70 -4.09
CA ASP A 288 -0.67 -2.10 -5.05
C ASP A 288 -0.95 -1.42 -6.39
N VAL A 289 -0.50 -0.19 -6.52
CA VAL A 289 -0.79 0.63 -7.70
C VAL A 289 -0.11 0.07 -8.93
N GLY A 290 -0.83 0.08 -10.06
CA GLY A 290 -0.27 -0.29 -11.37
C GLY A 290 0.94 0.57 -11.73
N THR A 291 2.08 -0.06 -11.93
CA THR A 291 3.35 0.61 -12.15
C THR A 291 4.12 -0.06 -13.28
N ASP A 292 4.98 0.71 -13.92
CA ASP A 292 5.93 0.16 -14.88
C ASP A 292 7.06 -0.58 -14.12
N PRO A 293 7.22 -1.90 -14.30
CA PRO A 293 8.24 -2.66 -13.61
C PRO A 293 9.67 -2.13 -13.84
N ALA A 294 10.02 -1.75 -15.06
CA ALA A 294 11.35 -1.23 -15.39
C ALA A 294 11.63 0.08 -14.66
N HIS A 295 10.62 0.97 -14.59
CA HIS A 295 10.74 2.24 -13.91
C HIS A 295 10.90 2.07 -12.40
N VAL A 296 10.04 1.28 -11.77
CA VAL A 296 10.11 1.04 -10.31
C VAL A 296 11.46 0.47 -9.90
N LEU A 297 11.94 -0.55 -10.64
CA LEU A 297 13.21 -1.20 -10.33
C LEU A 297 14.45 -0.36 -10.72
N ALA A 298 14.29 0.72 -11.47
CA ALA A 298 15.36 1.70 -11.69
C ALA A 298 15.57 2.61 -10.46
N HIS A 299 14.54 2.82 -9.66
CA HIS A 299 14.55 3.78 -8.53
C HIS A 299 14.58 3.10 -7.16
N ALA A 300 13.84 2.00 -6.97
CA ALA A 300 13.78 1.25 -5.71
C ALA A 300 14.76 0.06 -5.68
N ASP A 301 15.04 -0.45 -4.47
CA ASP A 301 15.87 -1.65 -4.27
C ASP A 301 15.09 -2.94 -4.51
N GLY A 302 13.77 -2.83 -4.66
CA GLY A 302 12.89 -3.95 -4.96
C GLY A 302 11.41 -3.59 -4.88
N VAL A 303 10.59 -4.61 -5.02
CA VAL A 303 9.14 -4.51 -4.97
C VAL A 303 8.54 -5.56 -4.05
N VAL A 304 7.43 -5.20 -3.41
CA VAL A 304 6.50 -6.13 -2.77
C VAL A 304 5.27 -6.24 -3.65
N THR A 305 4.96 -7.43 -4.13
CA THR A 305 3.89 -7.65 -5.10
C THR A 305 3.05 -8.87 -4.74
N PRO A 306 1.75 -8.93 -5.13
CA PRO A 306 1.00 -10.18 -5.04
C PRO A 306 1.78 -11.34 -5.68
N ALA A 307 1.79 -12.50 -5.07
CA ALA A 307 2.61 -13.63 -5.52
C ALA A 307 2.41 -13.99 -7.00
N ALA A 308 1.20 -13.81 -7.53
CA ALA A 308 0.87 -14.03 -8.93
C ALA A 308 1.40 -12.95 -9.90
N SER A 309 1.97 -11.86 -9.37
CA SER A 309 2.44 -10.70 -10.16
C SER A 309 3.97 -10.55 -10.16
N VAL A 310 4.72 -11.56 -9.72
CA VAL A 310 6.20 -11.52 -9.61
C VAL A 310 6.88 -11.50 -10.97
N SER A 311 6.45 -12.35 -11.89
CA SER A 311 7.11 -12.62 -13.17
C SER A 311 7.40 -11.36 -14.03
N PRO A 312 6.50 -10.37 -14.18
CA PRO A 312 6.79 -9.15 -14.92
C PRO A 312 7.94 -8.32 -14.33
N PHE A 313 8.08 -8.31 -12.99
CA PHE A 313 9.20 -7.65 -12.32
C PHE A 313 10.49 -8.46 -12.47
N ALA A 314 10.42 -9.79 -12.41
CA ALA A 314 11.58 -10.67 -12.57
C ALA A 314 12.28 -10.47 -13.93
N ALA A 315 11.51 -10.22 -14.99
CA ALA A 315 12.02 -9.93 -16.31
C ALA A 315 12.88 -8.64 -16.40
N GLN A 316 12.76 -7.74 -15.43
CA GLN A 316 13.44 -6.44 -15.36
C GLN A 316 14.43 -6.35 -14.18
N ALA A 317 14.55 -7.40 -13.37
CA ALA A 317 15.32 -7.38 -12.15
C ALA A 317 16.83 -7.46 -12.39
N ARG A 318 17.59 -6.74 -11.58
CA ARG A 318 19.05 -6.90 -11.43
C ARG A 318 19.34 -8.00 -10.40
N PRO A 319 20.57 -8.53 -10.33
CA PRO A 319 20.92 -9.61 -9.39
C PRO A 319 20.67 -9.28 -7.90
N ASP A 320 20.75 -8.02 -7.53
CA ASP A 320 20.57 -7.50 -6.17
C ASP A 320 19.15 -7.00 -5.88
N THR A 321 18.25 -7.09 -6.85
CA THR A 321 16.86 -6.64 -6.71
C THR A 321 16.07 -7.55 -5.76
N ALA A 322 15.40 -6.98 -4.77
CA ALA A 322 14.46 -7.69 -3.94
C ALA A 322 13.11 -7.86 -4.67
N LEU A 323 12.79 -9.07 -5.06
CA LEU A 323 11.48 -9.44 -5.59
C LEU A 323 10.70 -10.17 -4.50
N VAL A 324 9.78 -9.47 -3.86
CA VAL A 324 9.11 -9.95 -2.66
C VAL A 324 7.70 -10.39 -3.00
N ALA A 325 7.42 -11.69 -2.87
CA ALA A 325 6.08 -12.23 -3.00
C ALA A 325 5.30 -12.05 -1.69
N ASN A 326 4.16 -11.36 -1.75
CA ASN A 326 3.24 -11.18 -0.64
C ASN A 326 2.25 -12.34 -0.60
N LEU A 327 2.18 -13.05 0.54
CA LEU A 327 1.36 -14.23 0.76
C LEU A 327 0.48 -14.07 2.01
N GLY A 328 -0.83 -14.24 1.86
CA GLY A 328 -1.79 -14.23 2.96
C GLY A 328 -1.66 -15.48 3.84
N VAL A 329 -1.47 -15.28 5.15
CA VAL A 329 -1.34 -16.38 6.13
C VAL A 329 -2.41 -16.36 7.23
N VAL A 330 -3.40 -15.50 7.10
CA VAL A 330 -4.53 -15.41 8.04
C VAL A 330 -5.73 -16.12 7.44
N THR A 331 -6.05 -17.30 7.93
CA THR A 331 -7.15 -18.13 7.40
C THR A 331 -8.49 -17.38 7.39
N GLY A 332 -8.80 -16.63 8.45
CA GLY A 332 -10.02 -15.84 8.55
C GLY A 332 -10.12 -14.67 7.54
N MET A 333 -9.04 -14.33 6.87
CA MET A 333 -8.97 -13.31 5.81
C MET A 333 -8.79 -13.93 4.41
N GLY A 334 -9.01 -15.24 4.27
CA GLY A 334 -8.81 -15.96 3.01
C GLY A 334 -7.36 -16.34 2.72
N GLY A 335 -6.45 -16.14 3.68
CA GLY A 335 -5.08 -16.63 3.58
C GLY A 335 -5.01 -18.17 3.74
N SER A 336 -3.94 -18.76 3.24
CA SER A 336 -3.77 -20.22 3.23
C SER A 336 -2.39 -20.63 3.78
N PRO A 337 -2.19 -20.58 5.11
CA PRO A 337 -0.91 -21.01 5.71
C PRO A 337 -0.59 -22.48 5.45
N ALA A 338 -1.60 -23.32 5.21
CA ALA A 338 -1.42 -24.74 4.90
C ALA A 338 -0.76 -24.99 3.52
N THR A 339 -0.92 -24.09 2.56
CA THR A 339 -0.31 -24.18 1.22
C THR A 339 0.96 -23.32 1.08
N LEU A 340 1.43 -22.71 2.17
CA LEU A 340 2.53 -21.75 2.16
C LEU A 340 3.80 -22.29 1.49
N VAL A 341 4.12 -23.58 1.67
CA VAL A 341 5.28 -24.23 1.04
C VAL A 341 5.15 -24.27 -0.47
N GLU A 342 3.98 -24.64 -0.97
CA GLU A 342 3.69 -24.72 -2.40
C GLU A 342 3.66 -23.34 -3.04
N ASP A 343 3.02 -22.40 -2.36
CA ASP A 343 2.91 -21.00 -2.81
C ASP A 343 4.30 -20.33 -2.85
N ALA A 344 5.14 -20.56 -1.85
CA ALA A 344 6.52 -20.07 -1.81
C ALA A 344 7.38 -20.66 -2.93
N LYS A 345 7.25 -21.96 -3.21
CA LYS A 345 7.98 -22.62 -4.30
C LYS A 345 7.52 -22.09 -5.67
N ARG A 346 6.22 -21.87 -5.85
CA ARG A 346 5.68 -21.27 -7.07
C ARG A 346 6.21 -19.85 -7.25
N ALA A 347 6.12 -18.99 -6.23
CA ALA A 347 6.66 -17.65 -6.28
C ALA A 347 8.18 -17.63 -6.60
N ALA A 348 8.95 -18.55 -6.01
CA ALA A 348 10.38 -18.72 -6.32
C ALA A 348 10.61 -19.09 -7.78
N SER A 349 9.80 -19.99 -8.35
CA SER A 349 9.90 -20.37 -9.78
C SER A 349 9.54 -19.22 -10.73
N GLU A 350 8.77 -18.23 -10.26
CA GLU A 350 8.44 -17.00 -10.97
C GLU A 350 9.46 -15.89 -10.77
N GLY A 351 10.48 -16.11 -9.93
CA GLY A 351 11.59 -15.19 -9.71
C GLY A 351 11.59 -14.46 -8.36
N ALA A 352 10.68 -14.79 -7.43
CA ALA A 352 10.71 -14.19 -6.10
C ALA A 352 12.02 -14.55 -5.36
N THR A 353 12.63 -13.55 -4.73
CA THR A 353 13.84 -13.69 -3.91
C THR A 353 13.53 -13.67 -2.42
N GLU A 354 12.40 -13.07 -2.04
CA GLU A 354 11.95 -12.93 -0.66
C GLU A 354 10.43 -13.20 -0.55
N LEU A 355 9.98 -13.48 0.69
CA LEU A 355 8.56 -13.61 1.02
C LEU A 355 8.16 -12.54 2.04
N ARG A 356 6.92 -12.06 1.94
CA ARG A 356 6.23 -11.31 3.00
C ARG A 356 4.94 -12.02 3.35
N LEU A 357 4.76 -12.27 4.64
CA LEU A 357 3.59 -12.97 5.16
C LEU A 357 2.60 -11.95 5.72
N TYR A 358 1.44 -11.85 5.09
CA TYR A 358 0.37 -10.97 5.51
C TYR A 358 -0.65 -11.75 6.33
N HIS A 359 -0.77 -11.60 7.60
CA HIS A 359 -0.22 -10.67 8.56
C HIS A 359 0.08 -11.44 9.87
N ALA A 360 1.32 -11.40 10.38
CA ALA A 360 1.68 -12.21 11.55
C ALA A 360 0.96 -11.78 12.84
N GLY A 361 0.70 -10.47 13.02
CA GLY A 361 -0.04 -9.96 14.18
C GLY A 361 -1.50 -10.41 14.23
N LEU A 362 -2.15 -10.56 13.06
CA LEU A 362 -3.55 -10.95 12.93
C LEU A 362 -3.76 -12.47 12.89
N ALA A 363 -2.70 -13.24 12.62
CA ALA A 363 -2.76 -14.69 12.51
C ALA A 363 -3.10 -15.35 13.85
N SER A 364 -3.89 -16.41 13.81
CA SER A 364 -4.20 -17.24 14.98
C SER A 364 -3.02 -18.14 15.36
N ASP A 365 -3.05 -18.76 16.55
CA ASP A 365 -2.05 -19.75 16.95
C ASP A 365 -1.96 -20.95 15.99
N PRO A 366 -3.07 -21.54 15.51
CA PRO A 366 -3.02 -22.55 14.45
C PRO A 366 -2.38 -22.05 13.15
N ASP A 367 -2.69 -20.83 12.70
CA ASP A 367 -2.07 -20.25 11.51
C ASP A 367 -0.54 -20.13 11.69
N LEU A 368 -0.09 -19.57 12.83
CA LEU A 368 1.34 -19.43 13.11
C LEU A 368 2.06 -20.77 13.29
N THR A 369 1.37 -21.79 13.80
CA THR A 369 1.92 -23.14 13.86
C THR A 369 2.19 -23.67 12.46
N SER A 370 1.23 -23.54 11.55
CA SER A 370 1.38 -23.92 10.13
C SER A 370 2.49 -23.12 9.44
N VAL A 371 2.57 -21.81 9.69
CA VAL A 371 3.64 -20.93 9.17
C VAL A 371 5.01 -21.42 9.65
N ARG A 372 5.18 -21.70 10.95
CA ARG A 372 6.44 -22.20 11.52
C ARG A 372 6.89 -23.52 10.88
N GLU A 373 5.96 -24.47 10.72
CA GLU A 373 6.23 -25.75 10.07
C GLU A 373 6.64 -25.56 8.60
N ALA A 374 5.93 -24.69 7.87
CA ALA A 374 6.22 -24.36 6.49
C ALA A 374 7.62 -23.73 6.34
N LEU A 375 7.97 -22.74 7.16
CA LEU A 375 9.26 -22.07 7.10
C LEU A 375 10.42 -23.01 7.42
N ARG A 376 10.25 -23.94 8.39
CA ARG A 376 11.24 -25.00 8.67
C ARG A 376 11.46 -25.94 7.49
N SER A 377 10.44 -26.18 6.67
CA SER A 377 10.55 -27.05 5.49
C SER A 377 11.15 -26.35 4.27
N LEU A 378 11.19 -25.01 4.27
CA LEU A 378 11.76 -24.18 3.20
C LEU A 378 13.24 -23.83 3.43
N GLY A 379 13.70 -23.87 4.66
CA GLY A 379 15.10 -23.60 5.06
C GLY A 379 15.89 -24.87 5.14
#